data_b27068fe8f953ed617258a121c042691
#
_entry.id   b27068fe8f953ed617258a121c042691
#
_cell.length_a   1.000
_cell.length_b   1.000
_cell.length_c   1.000
_cell.angle_alpha   90.00
_cell.angle_beta   90.00
_cell.angle_gamma   90.00
#
_symmetry.space_group_name_H-M   'P 1'
#
loop_
_entity.id
_entity.type
_entity.pdbx_description
1 polymer ?
#
loop_
_entity_poly.entity_id
_entity_poly.type
_entity_poly.pdbx_seq_one_letter_code
_entity_poly.pdbx_strand_id
1 'polypeptide(L)'
;MTESQKTANLTVNGESYELPVFSPTAGPDVIDIRRLYGTAGVFTYDPGFTSTASCDSTITYIDGERGELLHRGYPIDQLAEKSHFLEVCFLLLYGYLPQADELEQFETTITRHTMIHEQMHYFFRGFRRDAHPMATMVGVVGAMSAFYHDSTDVGDERQREIATHRLIAKMPTIAAMAYKYSIGQPFMYPRNDLDYASNFLYMCFAVPAEEYEVNPILSRAMDRILTLHADHEQNASTSTVRLASSSGANPFACIAAGIACLWGPAHGGANQACLEMLEEIGSVDRIPEFIERAKDKNDPFRLMGFGHRVYKNFDPRAKVMKQSADEVLELLGIDNNPKLQVAKALEKQALEDPYFIEKKLFPNVDFYSGIILEAMGFPTSMFTPIFALSRTVGWVSQWKEMIADPQNKIGRPRQLYLGETSRDYTDIEGR
;
A
#
# COMPACT_ATOMS: atom_id res chain seq x y z
N MET A 1 -17.64 -15.68 14.04
CA MET A 1 -17.42 -14.93 15.31
C MET A 1 -17.76 -15.82 16.46
N THR A 2 -16.85 -16.02 17.40
CA THR A 2 -17.08 -16.71 18.67
C THR A 2 -18.07 -15.89 19.50
N GLU A 3 -19.03 -16.57 20.17
CA GLU A 3 -19.95 -15.91 21.09
C GLU A 3 -19.16 -15.16 22.17
N SER A 4 -19.49 -13.89 22.35
CA SER A 4 -18.83 -13.04 23.34
C SER A 4 -19.19 -13.50 24.73
N GLN A 5 -18.21 -13.95 25.52
CA GLN A 5 -18.35 -14.20 26.96
C GLN A 5 -18.04 -12.96 27.82
N LYS A 6 -17.47 -11.89 27.20
CA LYS A 6 -17.09 -10.65 27.87
C LYS A 6 -18.04 -9.52 27.50
N THR A 7 -18.27 -8.61 28.41
CA THR A 7 -19.09 -7.41 28.19
C THR A 7 -18.40 -6.18 28.75
N ALA A 8 -18.69 -5.02 28.13
CA ALA A 8 -18.31 -3.71 28.62
C ALA A 8 -19.56 -2.92 28.98
N ASN A 9 -19.52 -2.12 30.03
CA ASN A 9 -20.62 -1.27 30.44
C ASN A 9 -20.35 0.19 30.03
N LEU A 10 -21.29 0.76 29.28
CA LEU A 10 -21.29 2.18 28.93
C LEU A 10 -22.44 2.89 29.65
N THR A 11 -22.13 3.90 30.45
CA THR A 11 -23.16 4.71 31.12
C THR A 11 -23.34 6.02 30.37
N VAL A 12 -24.56 6.30 29.92
CA VAL A 12 -24.96 7.53 29.21
C VAL A 12 -26.20 8.10 29.89
N ASN A 13 -26.15 9.36 30.28
CA ASN A 13 -27.27 10.07 30.94
C ASN A 13 -27.83 9.34 32.20
N GLY A 14 -26.98 8.60 32.90
CA GLY A 14 -27.38 7.85 34.11
C GLY A 14 -27.92 6.43 33.86
N GLU A 15 -28.10 6.03 32.62
CA GLU A 15 -28.48 4.68 32.22
C GLU A 15 -27.25 3.88 31.78
N SER A 16 -27.17 2.61 32.17
CA SER A 16 -26.06 1.71 31.84
C SER A 16 -26.47 0.71 30.76
N TYR A 17 -25.62 0.62 29.73
CA TYR A 17 -25.81 -0.26 28.59
C TYR A 17 -24.67 -1.27 28.51
N GLU A 18 -25.03 -2.55 28.41
CA GLU A 18 -24.08 -3.64 28.24
C GLU A 18 -23.79 -3.86 26.76
N LEU A 19 -22.48 -3.84 26.40
CA LEU A 19 -21.99 -3.99 25.04
C LEU A 19 -21.14 -5.26 24.94
N PRO A 20 -21.31 -6.09 23.89
CA PRO A 20 -20.47 -7.26 23.67
C PRO A 20 -19.00 -6.87 23.45
N VAL A 21 -18.09 -7.71 23.95
CA VAL A 21 -16.65 -7.56 23.71
C VAL A 21 -16.14 -8.78 22.96
N PHE A 22 -15.50 -8.57 21.82
CA PHE A 22 -14.84 -9.63 21.05
C PHE A 22 -13.35 -9.66 21.37
N SER A 23 -12.84 -10.88 21.64
CA SER A 23 -11.42 -11.12 21.80
C SER A 23 -10.84 -11.66 20.49
N PRO A 24 -9.84 -10.98 19.87
CA PRO A 24 -9.21 -11.46 18.66
C PRO A 24 -8.23 -12.61 18.98
N THR A 25 -7.70 -13.26 17.94
CA THR A 25 -6.61 -14.23 18.05
C THR A 25 -5.32 -13.56 18.56
N ALA A 26 -5.09 -12.31 18.14
CA ALA A 26 -3.98 -11.47 18.57
C ALA A 26 -4.42 -10.00 18.60
N GLY A 27 -3.82 -9.20 19.49
CA GLY A 27 -4.15 -7.79 19.66
C GLY A 27 -5.19 -7.51 20.76
N PRO A 28 -5.68 -6.26 20.86
CA PRO A 28 -6.60 -5.83 21.92
C PRO A 28 -8.04 -6.33 21.71
N ASP A 29 -8.78 -6.45 22.79
CA ASP A 29 -10.22 -6.70 22.75
C ASP A 29 -10.96 -5.54 22.05
N VAL A 30 -12.10 -5.86 21.40
CA VAL A 30 -12.91 -4.91 20.63
C VAL A 30 -14.33 -4.87 21.19
N ILE A 31 -14.83 -3.66 21.48
CA ILE A 31 -16.22 -3.45 21.93
C ILE A 31 -17.14 -3.35 20.72
N ASP A 32 -18.16 -4.19 20.64
CA ASP A 32 -19.15 -4.14 19.57
C ASP A 32 -20.19 -3.02 19.79
N ILE A 33 -20.06 -1.97 19.01
CA ILE A 33 -20.95 -0.78 19.07
C ILE A 33 -22.07 -0.79 18.03
N ARG A 34 -22.24 -1.86 17.23
CA ARG A 34 -23.23 -1.89 16.12
C ARG A 34 -24.66 -1.63 16.56
N ARG A 35 -25.01 -1.94 17.79
CA ARG A 35 -26.35 -1.72 18.38
C ARG A 35 -26.45 -0.45 19.21
N LEU A 36 -25.39 0.28 19.47
CA LEU A 36 -25.32 1.41 20.41
C LEU A 36 -26.38 2.47 20.12
N TYR A 37 -26.52 2.89 18.86
CA TYR A 37 -27.54 3.90 18.53
C TYR A 37 -28.97 3.42 18.79
N GLY A 38 -29.26 2.16 18.48
CA GLY A 38 -30.60 1.58 18.70
C GLY A 38 -30.97 1.43 20.16
N THR A 39 -29.97 1.27 21.06
CA THR A 39 -30.19 1.03 22.50
C THR A 39 -30.03 2.30 23.32
N ALA A 40 -29.01 3.12 23.05
CA ALA A 40 -28.65 4.30 23.85
C ALA A 40 -28.90 5.65 23.14
N GLY A 41 -29.27 5.64 21.85
CA GLY A 41 -29.57 6.86 21.10
C GLY A 41 -28.35 7.73 20.78
N VAL A 42 -27.12 7.24 21.00
CA VAL A 42 -25.87 7.99 20.79
C VAL A 42 -24.96 7.32 19.78
N PHE A 43 -24.08 8.12 19.15
CA PHE A 43 -23.00 7.67 18.29
C PHE A 43 -21.65 7.87 18.97
N THR A 44 -20.66 7.10 18.52
CA THR A 44 -19.24 7.35 18.83
C THR A 44 -18.65 8.38 17.87
N TYR A 45 -17.58 9.03 18.29
CA TYR A 45 -16.84 10.02 17.48
C TYR A 45 -15.37 9.65 17.41
N ASP A 46 -14.94 9.16 16.24
CA ASP A 46 -13.54 8.77 15.96
C ASP A 46 -13.24 9.00 14.47
N PRO A 47 -12.95 10.26 14.06
CA PRO A 47 -12.81 10.63 12.64
C PRO A 47 -11.69 9.90 11.89
N GLY A 48 -10.66 9.46 12.61
CA GLY A 48 -9.48 8.81 12.03
C GLY A 48 -9.42 7.30 12.25
N PHE A 49 -10.48 6.70 12.82
CA PHE A 49 -10.53 5.27 13.21
C PHE A 49 -9.36 4.83 14.11
N THR A 50 -8.86 5.75 14.96
CA THR A 50 -7.71 5.49 15.83
C THR A 50 -8.00 4.49 16.94
N SER A 51 -9.28 4.32 17.30
CA SER A 51 -9.78 3.41 18.34
C SER A 51 -10.96 2.57 17.85
N THR A 52 -11.12 2.44 16.53
CA THR A 52 -12.29 1.77 15.94
C THR A 52 -11.82 0.69 14.95
N ALA A 53 -12.10 -0.57 15.26
CA ALA A 53 -11.96 -1.65 14.28
C ALA A 53 -13.11 -1.56 13.27
N SER A 54 -12.80 -1.39 12.00
CA SER A 54 -13.79 -1.24 10.92
C SER A 54 -14.24 -2.58 10.33
N CYS A 55 -13.51 -3.66 10.57
CA CYS A 55 -13.80 -5.01 10.11
C CYS A 55 -13.04 -6.04 10.96
N ASP A 56 -13.40 -7.30 10.80
CA ASP A 56 -12.54 -8.44 11.12
C ASP A 56 -11.76 -8.88 9.87
N SER A 57 -10.57 -9.43 10.05
CA SER A 57 -9.71 -9.90 8.96
C SER A 57 -8.77 -11.00 9.45
N THR A 58 -8.43 -11.92 8.54
CA THR A 58 -7.44 -12.99 8.76
C THR A 58 -6.18 -12.79 7.92
N ILE A 59 -6.05 -11.67 7.21
CA ILE A 59 -5.01 -11.45 6.18
C ILE A 59 -3.71 -11.00 6.81
N THR A 60 -3.73 -9.87 7.52
CA THR A 60 -2.52 -9.24 8.06
C THR A 60 -2.71 -8.85 9.50
N TYR A 61 -1.73 -9.15 10.34
CA TYR A 61 -1.65 -8.68 11.71
C TYR A 61 -0.40 -7.84 11.93
N ILE A 62 -0.54 -6.75 12.67
CA ILE A 62 0.56 -5.85 13.04
C ILE A 62 0.56 -5.63 14.54
N ASP A 63 1.71 -5.91 15.18
CA ASP A 63 2.01 -5.46 16.53
C ASP A 63 3.07 -4.35 16.47
N GLY A 64 2.62 -3.12 16.60
CA GLY A 64 3.51 -1.96 16.53
C GLY A 64 4.48 -1.85 17.70
N GLU A 65 4.13 -2.36 18.89
CA GLU A 65 5.01 -2.33 20.07
C GLU A 65 6.14 -3.37 19.95
N ARG A 66 5.84 -4.54 19.38
CA ARG A 66 6.84 -5.59 19.14
C ARG A 66 7.60 -5.42 17.83
N GLY A 67 7.11 -4.57 16.91
CA GLY A 67 7.67 -4.45 15.56
C GLY A 67 7.42 -5.72 14.75
N GLU A 68 6.22 -6.30 14.83
CA GLU A 68 5.84 -7.53 14.17
C GLU A 68 4.84 -7.24 13.04
N LEU A 69 5.05 -7.86 11.90
CA LEU A 69 4.12 -7.86 10.76
C LEU A 69 3.99 -9.29 10.24
N LEU A 70 2.76 -9.81 10.28
CA LEU A 70 2.45 -11.17 9.85
C LEU A 70 1.48 -11.14 8.66
N HIS A 71 1.79 -11.88 7.60
CA HIS A 71 0.85 -12.20 6.53
C HIS A 71 0.34 -13.63 6.72
N ARG A 72 -0.96 -13.78 7.00
CA ARG A 72 -1.57 -15.09 7.30
C ARG A 72 -0.81 -15.86 8.40
N GLY A 73 -0.22 -15.14 9.35
CA GLY A 73 0.57 -15.72 10.44
C GLY A 73 2.05 -15.93 10.15
N TYR A 74 2.53 -15.67 8.92
CA TYR A 74 3.94 -15.78 8.56
C TYR A 74 4.65 -14.43 8.72
N PRO A 75 5.82 -14.38 9.41
CA PRO A 75 6.60 -13.16 9.56
C PRO A 75 7.08 -12.62 8.20
N ILE A 76 6.94 -11.29 8.01
CA ILE A 76 7.22 -10.64 6.74
C ILE A 76 8.70 -10.73 6.32
N ASP A 77 9.61 -10.72 7.27
CA ASP A 77 11.04 -10.88 7.03
C ASP A 77 11.35 -12.27 6.47
N GLN A 78 10.74 -13.34 7.02
CA GLN A 78 10.91 -14.69 6.51
C GLN A 78 10.34 -14.85 5.10
N LEU A 79 9.17 -14.24 4.82
CA LEU A 79 8.59 -14.27 3.48
C LEU A 79 9.50 -13.54 2.48
N ALA A 80 10.02 -12.37 2.81
CA ALA A 80 10.90 -11.61 1.93
C ALA A 80 12.27 -12.29 1.70
N GLU A 81 12.76 -13.06 2.65
CA GLU A 81 14.03 -13.80 2.52
C GLU A 81 13.88 -15.10 1.76
N LYS A 82 12.81 -15.86 2.00
CA LYS A 82 12.68 -17.29 1.59
C LYS A 82 11.71 -17.53 0.44
N SER A 83 10.80 -16.58 0.17
CA SER A 83 9.81 -16.72 -0.89
C SER A 83 10.01 -15.65 -1.99
N HIS A 84 9.08 -15.55 -2.90
CA HIS A 84 9.00 -14.51 -3.91
C HIS A 84 7.58 -13.94 -3.98
N PHE A 85 7.41 -12.80 -4.65
CA PHE A 85 6.18 -12.03 -4.61
C PHE A 85 4.93 -12.81 -5.01
N LEU A 86 4.96 -13.66 -6.05
CA LEU A 86 3.78 -14.42 -6.47
C LEU A 86 3.38 -15.50 -5.45
N GLU A 87 4.34 -16.12 -4.75
CA GLU A 87 4.03 -17.03 -3.64
C GLU A 87 3.33 -16.28 -2.49
N VAL A 88 3.79 -15.05 -2.18
CA VAL A 88 3.12 -14.18 -1.19
C VAL A 88 1.74 -13.74 -1.68
N CYS A 89 1.56 -13.47 -2.98
CA CYS A 89 0.24 -13.21 -3.54
C CYS A 89 -0.70 -14.39 -3.32
N PHE A 90 -0.25 -15.61 -3.59
CA PHE A 90 -1.04 -16.82 -3.33
C PHE A 90 -1.42 -16.93 -1.84
N LEU A 91 -0.43 -16.77 -0.95
CA LEU A 91 -0.65 -16.82 0.50
C LEU A 91 -1.72 -15.82 0.95
N LEU A 92 -1.64 -14.57 0.52
CA LEU A 92 -2.59 -13.53 0.91
C LEU A 92 -4.01 -13.82 0.40
N LEU A 93 -4.12 -14.34 -0.83
CA LEU A 93 -5.40 -14.63 -1.49
C LEU A 93 -6.11 -15.87 -0.91
N TYR A 94 -5.36 -16.94 -0.66
CA TYR A 94 -5.91 -18.25 -0.33
C TYR A 94 -5.70 -18.67 1.14
N GLY A 95 -4.78 -18.01 1.86
CA GLY A 95 -4.62 -18.17 3.31
C GLY A 95 -3.62 -19.23 3.75
N TYR A 96 -2.90 -19.87 2.83
CA TYR A 96 -1.88 -20.89 3.11
C TYR A 96 -0.75 -20.82 2.06
N LEU A 97 0.42 -21.37 2.38
CA LEU A 97 1.52 -21.48 1.42
C LEU A 97 1.20 -22.58 0.38
N PRO A 98 1.37 -22.29 -0.93
CA PRO A 98 1.02 -23.22 -1.98
C PRO A 98 1.92 -24.49 -1.97
N GLN A 99 1.37 -25.60 -2.41
CA GLN A 99 2.19 -26.72 -2.87
C GLN A 99 2.86 -26.38 -4.21
N ALA A 100 3.89 -27.12 -4.60
CA ALA A 100 4.68 -26.81 -5.80
C ALA A 100 3.81 -26.72 -7.09
N ASP A 101 2.86 -27.63 -7.25
CA ASP A 101 1.95 -27.68 -8.40
C ASP A 101 0.93 -26.53 -8.37
N GLU A 102 0.43 -26.16 -7.21
CA GLU A 102 -0.46 -24.98 -7.03
C GLU A 102 0.26 -23.69 -7.39
N LEU A 103 1.52 -23.55 -6.93
CA LEU A 103 2.34 -22.38 -7.23
C LEU A 103 2.61 -22.27 -8.72
N GLU A 104 3.06 -23.35 -9.37
CA GLU A 104 3.31 -23.39 -10.80
C GLU A 104 2.05 -23.02 -11.63
N GLN A 105 0.89 -23.55 -11.23
CA GLN A 105 -0.38 -23.21 -11.88
C GLN A 105 -0.74 -21.74 -11.68
N PHE A 106 -0.57 -21.19 -10.49
CA PHE A 106 -0.85 -19.78 -10.19
C PHE A 106 0.08 -18.86 -10.97
N GLU A 107 1.40 -19.12 -10.93
CA GLU A 107 2.39 -18.35 -11.70
C GLU A 107 2.11 -18.38 -13.20
N THR A 108 1.81 -19.56 -13.75
CA THR A 108 1.43 -19.71 -15.16
C THR A 108 0.18 -18.88 -15.48
N THR A 109 -0.82 -18.88 -14.60
CA THR A 109 -2.04 -18.11 -14.77
C THR A 109 -1.73 -16.62 -14.77
N ILE A 110 -0.98 -16.11 -13.81
CA ILE A 110 -0.60 -14.69 -13.74
C ILE A 110 0.22 -14.30 -14.98
N THR A 111 1.26 -15.06 -15.31
CA THR A 111 2.15 -14.77 -16.44
C THR A 111 1.40 -14.68 -17.78
N ARG A 112 0.41 -15.54 -18.01
CA ARG A 112 -0.37 -15.53 -19.25
C ARG A 112 -1.45 -14.45 -19.31
N HIS A 113 -1.68 -13.69 -18.23
CA HIS A 113 -2.66 -12.61 -18.16
C HIS A 113 -2.07 -11.21 -18.08
N THR A 114 -0.76 -11.05 -18.24
CA THR A 114 -0.03 -9.78 -18.10
C THR A 114 -0.33 -8.75 -19.18
N MET A 115 -0.66 -9.17 -20.41
CA MET A 115 -1.02 -8.24 -21.48
C MET A 115 -2.36 -7.55 -21.19
N ILE A 116 -2.42 -6.23 -21.42
CA ILE A 116 -3.66 -5.46 -21.40
C ILE A 116 -4.33 -5.51 -22.77
N HIS A 117 -5.62 -5.19 -22.84
CA HIS A 117 -6.35 -5.08 -24.09
C HIS A 117 -5.70 -4.02 -25.00
N GLU A 118 -5.47 -4.34 -26.27
CA GLU A 118 -4.70 -3.50 -27.19
C GLU A 118 -5.28 -2.08 -27.34
N GLN A 119 -6.60 -1.93 -27.31
CA GLN A 119 -7.24 -0.62 -27.38
C GLN A 119 -6.95 0.27 -26.16
N MET A 120 -6.52 -0.29 -25.03
CA MET A 120 -6.13 0.53 -23.87
C MET A 120 -4.88 1.38 -24.17
N HIS A 121 -4.06 1.01 -25.16
CA HIS A 121 -2.96 1.86 -25.62
C HIS A 121 -3.43 3.24 -26.12
N TYR A 122 -4.61 3.29 -26.74
CA TYR A 122 -5.21 4.58 -27.15
C TYR A 122 -5.69 5.38 -25.94
N PHE A 123 -6.12 4.71 -24.88
CA PHE A 123 -6.50 5.38 -23.64
C PHE A 123 -5.32 6.09 -22.99
N PHE A 124 -4.13 5.45 -22.96
CA PHE A 124 -2.89 6.12 -22.49
C PHE A 124 -2.60 7.40 -23.29
N ARG A 125 -2.83 7.41 -24.59
CA ARG A 125 -2.61 8.58 -25.46
C ARG A 125 -3.57 9.75 -25.20
N GLY A 126 -4.63 9.54 -24.46
CA GLY A 126 -5.56 10.57 -23.99
C GLY A 126 -5.02 11.42 -22.83
N PHE A 127 -3.99 10.94 -22.11
CA PHE A 127 -3.35 11.70 -21.06
C PHE A 127 -2.30 12.66 -21.63
N ARG A 128 -2.01 13.73 -20.89
CA ARG A 128 -0.83 14.55 -21.17
C ARG A 128 0.43 13.75 -20.87
N ARG A 129 1.50 13.99 -21.62
CA ARG A 129 2.77 13.28 -21.40
C ARG A 129 3.42 13.61 -20.06
N ASP A 130 3.22 14.82 -19.56
CA ASP A 130 3.67 15.28 -18.26
C ASP A 130 2.72 14.91 -17.09
N ALA A 131 1.70 14.09 -17.38
CA ALA A 131 0.82 13.58 -16.33
C ALA A 131 1.59 12.68 -15.37
N HIS A 132 1.32 12.85 -14.06
CA HIS A 132 1.90 11.98 -13.04
C HIS A 132 1.46 10.52 -13.28
N PRO A 133 2.36 9.52 -13.25
CA PRO A 133 2.01 8.11 -13.50
C PRO A 133 0.86 7.59 -12.64
N MET A 134 0.72 8.06 -11.40
CA MET A 134 -0.43 7.70 -10.55
C MET A 134 -1.77 8.16 -11.13
N ALA A 135 -1.84 9.37 -11.73
CA ALA A 135 -3.07 9.83 -12.38
C ALA A 135 -3.44 8.91 -13.55
N THR A 136 -2.45 8.51 -14.33
CA THR A 136 -2.61 7.56 -15.43
C THR A 136 -3.10 6.20 -14.91
N MET A 137 -2.49 5.68 -13.84
CA MET A 137 -2.88 4.40 -13.26
C MET A 137 -4.32 4.41 -12.72
N VAL A 138 -4.74 5.47 -12.02
CA VAL A 138 -6.14 5.62 -11.55
C VAL A 138 -7.12 5.52 -12.72
N GLY A 139 -6.84 6.26 -13.80
CA GLY A 139 -7.70 6.27 -14.99
C GLY A 139 -7.72 4.93 -15.71
N VAL A 140 -6.56 4.33 -15.96
CA VAL A 140 -6.41 3.08 -16.71
C VAL A 140 -7.00 1.90 -15.96
N VAL A 141 -6.76 1.77 -14.66
CA VAL A 141 -7.32 0.68 -13.84
C VAL A 141 -8.83 0.80 -13.75
N GLY A 142 -9.37 2.00 -13.55
CA GLY A 142 -10.81 2.22 -13.59
C GLY A 142 -11.43 1.87 -14.96
N ALA A 143 -10.73 2.22 -16.05
CA ALA A 143 -11.16 1.91 -17.42
C ALA A 143 -11.18 0.40 -17.72
N MET A 144 -10.44 -0.44 -17.00
CA MET A 144 -10.49 -1.90 -17.17
C MET A 144 -11.92 -2.45 -17.08
N SER A 145 -12.79 -1.81 -16.30
CA SER A 145 -14.21 -2.19 -16.21
C SER A 145 -14.97 -2.09 -17.55
N ALA A 146 -14.47 -1.25 -18.47
CA ALA A 146 -15.05 -1.10 -19.82
C ALA A 146 -14.44 -2.09 -20.85
N PHE A 147 -13.39 -2.83 -20.50
CA PHE A 147 -12.71 -3.77 -21.39
C PHE A 147 -12.88 -5.24 -20.97
N TYR A 148 -13.14 -5.51 -19.69
CA TYR A 148 -13.16 -6.86 -19.11
C TYR A 148 -14.51 -7.16 -18.46
N HIS A 149 -15.59 -7.16 -19.27
CA HIS A 149 -16.98 -7.32 -18.81
C HIS A 149 -17.28 -8.67 -18.15
N ASP A 150 -16.49 -9.70 -18.44
CA ASP A 150 -16.58 -11.05 -17.87
C ASP A 150 -15.95 -11.18 -16.47
N SER A 151 -15.61 -10.07 -15.84
CA SER A 151 -15.02 -10.02 -14.51
C SER A 151 -15.45 -8.79 -13.69
N THR A 152 -16.67 -8.32 -13.91
CA THR A 152 -17.24 -7.15 -13.21
C THR A 152 -18.38 -7.50 -12.25
N ASP A 153 -18.97 -8.68 -12.35
CA ASP A 153 -20.02 -9.12 -11.44
C ASP A 153 -19.43 -9.66 -10.14
N VAL A 154 -19.63 -8.89 -9.06
CA VAL A 154 -19.15 -9.25 -7.72
C VAL A 154 -19.97 -10.37 -7.06
N GLY A 155 -21.16 -10.68 -7.58
CA GLY A 155 -21.99 -11.81 -7.14
C GLY A 155 -21.48 -13.16 -7.65
N ASP A 156 -20.81 -13.18 -8.80
CA ASP A 156 -20.27 -14.38 -9.43
C ASP A 156 -18.84 -14.69 -8.93
N GLU A 157 -18.66 -15.83 -8.25
CA GLU A 157 -17.38 -16.24 -7.70
C GLU A 157 -16.29 -16.42 -8.78
N ARG A 158 -16.64 -16.96 -9.94
CA ARG A 158 -15.72 -17.14 -11.06
C ARG A 158 -15.26 -15.79 -11.61
N GLN A 159 -16.15 -14.82 -11.74
CA GLN A 159 -15.78 -13.48 -12.17
C GLN A 159 -14.91 -12.76 -11.16
N ARG A 160 -15.16 -12.96 -9.85
CA ARG A 160 -14.27 -12.46 -8.80
C ARG A 160 -12.86 -13.02 -8.93
N GLU A 161 -12.73 -14.32 -9.20
CA GLU A 161 -11.43 -14.97 -9.36
C GLU A 161 -10.70 -14.45 -10.62
N ILE A 162 -11.40 -14.33 -11.74
CA ILE A 162 -10.87 -13.76 -12.99
C ILE A 162 -10.40 -12.31 -12.76
N ALA A 163 -11.18 -11.48 -12.07
CA ALA A 163 -10.82 -10.11 -11.75
C ALA A 163 -9.56 -10.04 -10.87
N THR A 164 -9.46 -10.94 -9.89
CA THR A 164 -8.30 -11.08 -8.99
C THR A 164 -7.02 -11.33 -9.79
N HIS A 165 -7.01 -12.34 -10.64
CA HIS A 165 -5.85 -12.67 -11.46
C HIS A 165 -5.50 -11.53 -12.44
N ARG A 166 -6.50 -10.91 -13.09
CA ARG A 166 -6.29 -9.79 -14.01
C ARG A 166 -5.68 -8.58 -13.34
N LEU A 167 -6.15 -8.21 -12.16
CA LEU A 167 -5.61 -7.06 -11.42
C LEU A 167 -4.14 -7.28 -11.06
N ILE A 168 -3.79 -8.44 -10.51
CA ILE A 168 -2.41 -8.77 -10.17
C ILE A 168 -1.54 -8.85 -11.43
N ALA A 169 -2.00 -9.56 -12.46
CA ALA A 169 -1.21 -9.80 -13.66
C ALA A 169 -0.96 -8.53 -14.50
N LYS A 170 -1.94 -7.63 -14.59
CA LYS A 170 -1.87 -6.46 -15.49
C LYS A 170 -1.28 -5.21 -14.84
N MET A 171 -1.22 -5.15 -13.52
CA MET A 171 -0.72 -3.97 -12.82
C MET A 171 0.74 -3.62 -13.17
N PRO A 172 1.69 -4.57 -13.29
CA PRO A 172 3.04 -4.26 -13.75
C PRO A 172 3.07 -3.63 -15.14
N THR A 173 2.27 -4.17 -16.06
CA THR A 173 2.17 -3.66 -17.43
C THR A 173 1.61 -2.25 -17.47
N ILE A 174 0.56 -1.98 -16.68
CA ILE A 174 -0.04 -0.64 -16.57
C ILE A 174 0.95 0.36 -15.98
N ALA A 175 1.66 0.00 -14.92
CA ALA A 175 2.67 0.85 -14.28
C ALA A 175 3.86 1.14 -15.22
N ALA A 176 4.37 0.12 -15.90
CA ALA A 176 5.45 0.26 -16.87
C ALA A 176 5.04 1.12 -18.08
N MET A 177 3.81 0.94 -18.59
CA MET A 177 3.29 1.78 -19.67
C MET A 177 3.09 3.24 -19.23
N ALA A 178 2.62 3.49 -18.01
CA ALA A 178 2.52 4.84 -17.47
C ALA A 178 3.90 5.52 -17.42
N TYR A 179 4.92 4.79 -16.99
CA TYR A 179 6.31 5.25 -17.01
C TYR A 179 6.82 5.54 -18.44
N LYS A 180 6.73 4.54 -19.33
CA LYS A 180 7.18 4.67 -20.72
C LYS A 180 6.50 5.84 -21.45
N TYR A 181 5.20 6.01 -21.21
CA TYR A 181 4.44 7.13 -21.77
C TYR A 181 4.97 8.47 -21.27
N SER A 182 5.25 8.60 -19.97
CA SER A 182 5.73 9.86 -19.38
C SER A 182 7.10 10.31 -19.95
N ILE A 183 7.98 9.36 -20.25
CA ILE A 183 9.31 9.64 -20.82
C ILE A 183 9.34 9.61 -22.35
N GLY A 184 8.20 9.31 -23.00
CA GLY A 184 8.06 9.31 -24.47
C GLY A 184 8.76 8.16 -25.18
N GLN A 185 8.96 7.06 -24.50
CA GLN A 185 9.49 5.82 -25.08
C GLN A 185 8.37 4.89 -25.53
N PRO A 186 8.64 3.99 -26.51
CA PRO A 186 7.67 2.98 -26.91
C PRO A 186 7.34 2.03 -25.76
N PHE A 187 6.10 1.55 -25.74
CA PHE A 187 5.70 0.49 -24.81
C PHE A 187 6.44 -0.81 -25.12
N MET A 188 6.89 -1.48 -24.06
CA MET A 188 7.39 -2.84 -24.14
C MET A 188 6.30 -3.79 -23.68
N TYR A 189 6.10 -4.87 -24.45
CA TYR A 189 5.17 -5.91 -24.10
C TYR A 189 5.78 -6.86 -23.06
N PRO A 190 4.97 -7.43 -22.15
CA PRO A 190 5.46 -8.42 -21.20
C PRO A 190 5.97 -9.67 -21.89
N ARG A 191 6.90 -10.36 -21.25
CA ARG A 191 7.50 -11.63 -21.70
C ARG A 191 7.11 -12.75 -20.75
N ASN A 192 6.72 -13.91 -21.31
CA ASN A 192 6.28 -15.06 -20.50
C ASN A 192 7.44 -15.90 -19.95
N ASP A 193 8.66 -15.65 -20.40
CA ASP A 193 9.88 -16.34 -19.95
C ASP A 193 10.58 -15.64 -18.77
N LEU A 194 10.05 -14.49 -18.33
CA LEU A 194 10.54 -13.73 -17.19
C LEU A 194 9.63 -13.91 -15.98
N ASP A 195 10.21 -13.95 -14.77
CA ASP A 195 9.47 -13.83 -13.53
C ASP A 195 8.79 -12.45 -13.40
N TYR A 196 7.94 -12.30 -12.40
CA TYR A 196 7.10 -11.12 -12.23
C TYR A 196 7.91 -9.82 -12.07
N ALA A 197 8.93 -9.83 -11.22
CA ALA A 197 9.78 -8.67 -10.96
C ALA A 197 10.68 -8.36 -12.17
N SER A 198 11.28 -9.37 -12.75
CA SER A 198 12.10 -9.26 -13.98
C SER A 198 11.27 -8.70 -15.14
N ASN A 199 10.04 -9.17 -15.29
CA ASN A 199 9.16 -8.70 -16.36
C ASN A 199 8.78 -7.22 -16.19
N PHE A 200 8.54 -6.78 -14.96
CA PHE A 200 8.31 -5.37 -14.67
C PHE A 200 9.54 -4.50 -15.02
N LEU A 201 10.74 -4.91 -14.58
CA LEU A 201 11.99 -4.20 -14.91
C LEU A 201 12.23 -4.16 -16.43
N TYR A 202 12.03 -5.29 -17.11
CA TYR A 202 12.12 -5.38 -18.56
C TYR A 202 11.19 -4.37 -19.25
N MET A 203 9.90 -4.35 -18.88
CA MET A 203 8.94 -3.41 -19.48
C MET A 203 9.27 -1.95 -19.20
N CYS A 204 9.92 -1.64 -18.08
CA CYS A 204 10.33 -0.28 -17.74
C CYS A 204 11.59 0.18 -18.49
N PHE A 205 12.60 -0.69 -18.64
CA PHE A 205 13.92 -0.26 -19.08
C PHE A 205 14.32 -0.74 -20.48
N ALA A 206 13.76 -1.85 -20.97
CA ALA A 206 14.03 -2.30 -22.34
C ALA A 206 13.51 -1.31 -23.39
N VAL A 207 14.16 -1.31 -24.53
CA VAL A 207 13.75 -0.57 -25.74
C VAL A 207 13.81 -1.50 -26.95
N PRO A 208 12.99 -1.28 -28.01
CA PRO A 208 12.99 -2.18 -29.17
C PRO A 208 14.29 -2.19 -29.97
N ALA A 209 15.19 -1.22 -29.74
CA ALA A 209 16.41 -1.01 -30.53
C ALA A 209 17.59 -1.90 -30.10
N GLU A 210 17.53 -2.49 -28.90
CA GLU A 210 18.62 -3.28 -28.33
C GLU A 210 18.11 -4.39 -27.41
N GLU A 211 18.93 -5.38 -27.17
CA GLU A 211 18.63 -6.43 -26.18
C GLU A 211 18.81 -5.88 -24.77
N TYR A 212 17.91 -6.29 -23.87
CA TYR A 212 17.96 -5.94 -22.46
C TYR A 212 17.89 -7.20 -21.61
N GLU A 213 18.95 -7.44 -20.86
CA GLU A 213 19.00 -8.53 -19.87
C GLU A 213 18.76 -7.99 -18.47
N VAL A 214 17.80 -8.59 -17.77
CA VAL A 214 17.50 -8.21 -16.38
C VAL A 214 18.57 -8.78 -15.46
N ASN A 215 19.23 -7.91 -14.69
CA ASN A 215 20.18 -8.36 -13.69
C ASN A 215 19.45 -9.07 -12.52
N PRO A 216 19.88 -10.30 -12.13
CA PRO A 216 19.20 -11.07 -11.07
C PRO A 216 19.17 -10.37 -9.69
N ILE A 217 20.20 -9.58 -9.35
CA ILE A 217 20.25 -8.84 -8.09
C ILE A 217 19.19 -7.73 -8.09
N LEU A 218 19.04 -7.01 -9.21
CA LEU A 218 18.00 -5.98 -9.36
C LEU A 218 16.59 -6.59 -9.34
N SER A 219 16.42 -7.72 -10.02
CA SER A 219 15.16 -8.47 -9.98
C SER A 219 14.82 -8.91 -8.55
N ARG A 220 15.75 -9.49 -7.83
CA ARG A 220 15.55 -9.91 -6.44
C ARG A 220 15.25 -8.75 -5.51
N ALA A 221 15.91 -7.62 -5.67
CA ALA A 221 15.61 -6.42 -4.88
C ALA A 221 14.22 -5.85 -5.19
N MET A 222 13.79 -5.84 -6.46
CA MET A 222 12.43 -5.47 -6.85
C MET A 222 11.40 -6.43 -6.25
N ASP A 223 11.62 -7.73 -6.33
CA ASP A 223 10.74 -8.75 -5.77
C ASP A 223 10.56 -8.57 -4.25
N ARG A 224 11.64 -8.27 -3.51
CA ARG A 224 11.60 -7.94 -2.08
C ARG A 224 10.81 -6.65 -1.81
N ILE A 225 10.98 -5.61 -2.64
CA ILE A 225 10.17 -4.37 -2.55
C ILE A 225 8.69 -4.71 -2.70
N LEU A 226 8.33 -5.50 -3.72
CA LEU A 226 6.95 -5.90 -3.96
C LEU A 226 6.39 -6.69 -2.77
N THR A 227 7.13 -7.65 -2.27
CA THR A 227 6.74 -8.49 -1.12
C THR A 227 6.52 -7.68 0.15
N LEU A 228 7.44 -6.77 0.49
CA LEU A 228 7.38 -5.99 1.73
C LEU A 228 6.30 -4.90 1.72
N HIS A 229 5.73 -4.58 0.55
CA HIS A 229 4.64 -3.62 0.40
C HIS A 229 3.29 -4.28 0.06
N ALA A 230 3.22 -5.62 -0.01
CA ALA A 230 2.07 -6.37 -0.50
C ALA A 230 0.77 -6.07 0.26
N ASP A 231 0.80 -6.04 1.59
CA ASP A 231 -0.33 -5.63 2.43
C ASP A 231 0.16 -4.98 3.74
N HIS A 232 -0.69 -4.16 4.35
CA HIS A 232 -0.40 -3.52 5.62
C HIS A 232 -1.70 -3.18 6.37
N GLU A 233 -2.53 -4.20 6.62
CA GLU A 233 -3.78 -4.12 7.39
C GLU A 233 -4.74 -3.04 6.85
N GLN A 234 -5.52 -2.40 7.72
CA GLN A 234 -6.50 -1.35 7.42
C GLN A 234 -5.85 0.03 7.29
N ASN A 235 -4.87 0.19 6.41
CA ASN A 235 -4.38 1.51 6.01
C ASN A 235 -5.44 2.29 5.21
N ALA A 236 -5.21 3.58 4.96
CA ALA A 236 -6.18 4.46 4.31
C ALA A 236 -6.67 3.94 2.94
N SER A 237 -5.77 3.43 2.09
CA SER A 237 -6.15 2.92 0.77
C SER A 237 -6.89 1.58 0.84
N THR A 238 -6.51 0.70 1.75
CA THR A 238 -7.23 -0.57 1.99
C THR A 238 -8.65 -0.30 2.50
N SER A 239 -8.80 0.60 3.48
CA SER A 239 -10.11 1.01 3.98
C SER A 239 -10.95 1.69 2.90
N THR A 240 -10.33 2.46 2.00
CA THR A 240 -11.00 3.06 0.83
C THR A 240 -11.50 1.99 -0.14
N VAL A 241 -10.70 0.97 -0.44
CA VAL A 241 -11.13 -0.16 -1.27
C VAL A 241 -12.32 -0.88 -0.64
N ARG A 242 -12.25 -1.20 0.65
CA ARG A 242 -13.37 -1.85 1.37
C ARG A 242 -14.61 -0.97 1.37
N LEU A 243 -14.48 0.34 1.62
CA LEU A 243 -15.61 1.26 1.62
C LEU A 243 -16.25 1.38 0.23
N ALA A 244 -15.47 1.54 -0.83
CA ALA A 244 -15.98 1.58 -2.20
C ALA A 244 -16.68 0.27 -2.58
N SER A 245 -16.09 -0.85 -2.23
CA SER A 245 -16.58 -2.19 -2.53
C SER A 245 -17.87 -2.53 -1.77
N SER A 246 -18.10 -1.91 -0.61
CA SER A 246 -19.31 -2.14 0.22
C SER A 246 -20.60 -1.76 -0.50
N SER A 247 -20.51 -0.94 -1.56
CA SER A 247 -21.64 -0.58 -2.43
C SER A 247 -21.95 -1.63 -3.51
N GLY A 248 -21.15 -2.68 -3.64
CA GLY A 248 -21.24 -3.66 -4.71
C GLY A 248 -20.59 -3.19 -6.03
N ALA A 249 -19.75 -2.14 -5.97
CA ALA A 249 -19.02 -1.66 -7.14
C ALA A 249 -18.05 -2.73 -7.69
N ASN A 250 -17.79 -2.71 -9.00
CA ASN A 250 -16.89 -3.66 -9.63
C ASN A 250 -15.45 -3.53 -9.12
N PRO A 251 -14.66 -4.61 -9.14
CA PRO A 251 -13.33 -4.64 -8.50
C PRO A 251 -12.34 -3.62 -9.11
N PHE A 252 -12.39 -3.37 -10.41
CA PHE A 252 -11.49 -2.42 -11.07
C PHE A 252 -11.72 -0.98 -10.56
N ALA A 253 -12.98 -0.58 -10.41
CA ALA A 253 -13.33 0.72 -9.84
C ALA A 253 -12.90 0.84 -8.37
N CYS A 254 -13.06 -0.22 -7.58
CA CYS A 254 -12.65 -0.26 -6.18
C CYS A 254 -11.12 -0.14 -6.02
N ILE A 255 -10.35 -0.85 -6.84
CA ILE A 255 -8.89 -0.76 -6.84
C ILE A 255 -8.42 0.60 -7.34
N ALA A 256 -9.07 1.19 -8.35
CA ALA A 256 -8.78 2.56 -8.78
C ALA A 256 -8.98 3.58 -7.65
N ALA A 257 -10.01 3.41 -6.81
CA ALA A 257 -10.22 4.24 -5.61
C ALA A 257 -9.09 4.05 -4.58
N GLY A 258 -8.60 2.82 -4.39
CA GLY A 258 -7.42 2.53 -3.56
C GLY A 258 -6.17 3.22 -4.07
N ILE A 259 -5.91 3.16 -5.38
CA ILE A 259 -4.78 3.85 -6.04
C ILE A 259 -4.89 5.36 -5.84
N ALA A 260 -6.08 5.94 -6.01
CA ALA A 260 -6.30 7.37 -5.80
C ALA A 260 -6.03 7.79 -4.34
N CYS A 261 -6.45 6.99 -3.36
CA CYS A 261 -6.16 7.22 -1.95
C CYS A 261 -4.67 7.10 -1.64
N LEU A 262 -3.98 6.08 -2.22
CA LEU A 262 -2.55 5.88 -2.01
C LEU A 262 -1.73 7.05 -2.54
N TRP A 263 -2.17 7.72 -3.58
CA TRP A 263 -1.47 8.87 -4.17
C TRP A 263 -1.41 10.10 -3.24
N GLY A 264 -2.21 10.14 -2.20
CA GLY A 264 -2.20 11.24 -1.24
C GLY A 264 -0.84 11.38 -0.51
N PRO A 265 -0.32 12.60 -0.30
CA PRO A 265 1.00 12.83 0.33
C PRO A 265 1.06 12.30 1.77
N ALA A 266 -0.06 12.17 2.44
CA ALA A 266 -0.13 11.63 3.81
C ALA A 266 -0.11 10.08 3.85
N HIS A 267 -0.06 9.40 2.70
CA HIS A 267 -0.10 7.94 2.60
C HIS A 267 1.06 7.38 1.77
N GLY A 268 0.99 7.38 0.44
CA GLY A 268 1.99 6.74 -0.42
C GLY A 268 3.19 7.62 -0.81
N GLY A 269 3.23 8.89 -0.38
CA GLY A 269 4.30 9.83 -0.74
C GLY A 269 5.55 9.78 0.16
N ALA A 270 5.64 8.85 1.12
CA ALA A 270 6.72 8.84 2.11
C ALA A 270 8.10 8.55 1.48
N ASN A 271 8.20 7.64 0.52
CA ASN A 271 9.44 7.31 -0.18
C ASN A 271 9.98 8.52 -0.97
N GLN A 272 9.10 9.20 -1.71
CA GLN A 272 9.46 10.41 -2.45
C GLN A 272 9.95 11.50 -1.50
N ALA A 273 9.19 11.77 -0.42
CA ALA A 273 9.55 12.76 0.57
C ALA A 273 10.89 12.46 1.26
N CYS A 274 11.23 11.17 1.42
CA CYS A 274 12.52 10.75 1.96
C CYS A 274 13.67 11.14 1.04
N LEU A 275 13.57 10.90 -0.26
CA LEU A 275 14.61 11.30 -1.20
C LEU A 275 14.73 12.82 -1.36
N GLU A 276 13.61 13.54 -1.39
CA GLU A 276 13.61 15.01 -1.43
C GLU A 276 14.32 15.59 -0.19
N MET A 277 14.10 14.98 0.98
CA MET A 277 14.81 15.33 2.21
C MET A 277 16.33 15.07 2.10
N LEU A 278 16.75 13.93 1.57
CA LEU A 278 18.17 13.62 1.35
C LEU A 278 18.82 14.60 0.38
N GLU A 279 18.10 15.06 -0.65
CA GLU A 279 18.53 16.10 -1.58
C GLU A 279 18.65 17.47 -0.89
N GLU A 280 17.71 17.83 -0.03
CA GLU A 280 17.75 19.08 0.77
C GLU A 280 18.97 19.09 1.71
N ILE A 281 19.25 17.96 2.37
CA ILE A 281 20.47 17.81 3.21
C ILE A 281 21.72 17.98 2.33
N GLY A 282 21.80 17.30 1.21
CA GLY A 282 22.77 17.47 0.13
C GLY A 282 24.21 17.03 0.44
N SER A 283 24.69 17.13 1.68
CA SER A 283 26.04 16.69 2.08
C SER A 283 26.08 16.19 3.53
N VAL A 284 27.05 15.30 3.81
CA VAL A 284 27.25 14.71 5.13
C VAL A 284 27.49 15.77 6.21
N ASP A 285 28.23 16.83 5.88
CA ASP A 285 28.58 17.91 6.81
C ASP A 285 27.36 18.70 7.31
N ARG A 286 26.25 18.69 6.57
CA ARG A 286 25.01 19.37 6.95
C ARG A 286 24.06 18.53 7.81
N ILE A 287 24.31 17.25 7.95
CA ILE A 287 23.44 16.35 8.74
C ILE A 287 23.19 16.85 10.17
N PRO A 288 24.21 17.32 10.93
CA PRO A 288 23.96 17.83 12.28
C PRO A 288 22.98 19.00 12.33
N GLU A 289 23.04 19.94 11.36
CA GLU A 289 22.09 21.05 11.24
C GLU A 289 20.64 20.53 11.09
N PHE A 290 20.43 19.56 10.19
CA PHE A 290 19.11 19.01 9.93
C PHE A 290 18.58 18.12 11.06
N ILE A 291 19.45 17.44 11.79
CA ILE A 291 19.08 16.73 13.01
C ILE A 291 18.55 17.71 14.07
N GLU A 292 19.21 18.85 14.28
CA GLU A 292 18.74 19.87 15.22
C GLU A 292 17.41 20.50 14.75
N ARG A 293 17.25 20.76 13.46
CA ARG A 293 15.96 21.21 12.90
C ARG A 293 14.85 20.19 13.14
N ALA A 294 15.11 18.90 12.98
CA ALA A 294 14.13 17.83 13.22
C ALA A 294 13.72 17.72 14.71
N LYS A 295 14.60 18.12 15.63
CA LYS A 295 14.31 18.17 17.08
C LYS A 295 13.49 19.39 17.47
N ASP A 296 13.58 20.50 16.73
CA ASP A 296 12.79 21.72 16.99
C ASP A 296 11.33 21.51 16.59
N LYS A 297 10.44 21.62 17.57
CA LYS A 297 8.99 21.50 17.32
C LYS A 297 8.41 22.64 16.46
N ASN A 298 9.09 23.79 16.43
CA ASN A 298 8.66 24.97 15.66
C ASN A 298 9.22 24.97 14.23
N ASP A 299 10.24 24.17 13.92
CA ASP A 299 10.71 23.97 12.53
C ASP A 299 9.75 23.03 11.81
N PRO A 300 9.30 23.34 10.59
CA PRO A 300 8.47 22.44 9.79
C PRO A 300 9.21 21.21 9.29
N PHE A 301 10.54 21.20 9.31
CA PHE A 301 11.36 20.07 8.86
C PHE A 301 11.11 18.81 9.69
N ARG A 302 11.04 17.67 9.02
CA ARG A 302 10.92 16.34 9.65
C ARG A 302 11.85 15.37 8.94
N LEU A 303 12.46 14.46 9.70
CA LEU A 303 13.20 13.33 9.11
C LEU A 303 12.20 12.35 8.49
N MET A 304 12.06 12.43 7.17
CA MET A 304 11.25 11.51 6.40
C MET A 304 11.94 10.14 6.31
N GLY A 305 11.17 9.05 6.35
CA GLY A 305 11.73 7.70 6.40
C GLY A 305 12.19 7.25 7.80
N PHE A 306 11.92 8.05 8.84
CA PHE A 306 12.22 7.73 10.24
C PHE A 306 10.94 7.71 11.09
N GLY A 307 10.81 6.68 11.94
CA GLY A 307 9.60 6.43 12.72
C GLY A 307 8.47 5.88 11.85
N HIS A 308 7.40 5.47 12.50
CA HIS A 308 6.22 4.94 11.82
C HIS A 308 4.97 5.20 12.67
N ARG A 309 3.80 5.38 12.04
CA ARG A 309 2.53 5.57 12.77
C ARG A 309 2.17 4.38 13.64
N VAL A 310 2.43 3.17 13.14
CA VAL A 310 2.08 1.91 13.80
C VAL A 310 3.25 1.39 14.61
N TYR A 311 4.42 1.21 14.01
CA TYR A 311 5.59 0.68 14.71
C TYR A 311 6.14 1.70 15.71
N LYS A 312 6.14 1.30 17.00
CA LYS A 312 6.79 2.01 18.10
C LYS A 312 8.19 1.48 18.37
N ASN A 313 8.65 0.58 17.55
CA ASN A 313 9.96 -0.05 17.55
C ASN A 313 10.48 -0.10 16.11
N PHE A 314 11.42 -0.98 15.79
CA PHE A 314 11.91 -1.17 14.44
C PHE A 314 10.80 -1.64 13.49
N ASP A 315 10.78 -1.09 12.29
CA ASP A 315 9.97 -1.62 11.18
C ASP A 315 10.61 -2.96 10.73
N PRO A 316 9.89 -4.10 10.82
CA PRO A 316 10.47 -5.42 10.50
C PRO A 316 10.90 -5.54 9.03
N ARG A 317 10.38 -4.67 8.16
CA ARG A 317 10.73 -4.61 6.74
C ARG A 317 12.06 -3.92 6.47
N ALA A 318 12.45 -2.98 7.34
CA ALA A 318 13.63 -2.13 7.13
C ALA A 318 14.94 -2.92 7.05
N LYS A 319 15.07 -4.00 7.84
CA LYS A 319 16.29 -4.85 7.82
C LYS A 319 16.53 -5.50 6.47
N VAL A 320 15.49 -6.09 5.88
CA VAL A 320 15.56 -6.75 4.57
C VAL A 320 15.81 -5.72 3.47
N MET A 321 15.16 -4.55 3.55
CA MET A 321 15.41 -3.46 2.60
C MET A 321 16.84 -2.92 2.68
N LYS A 322 17.39 -2.77 3.87
CA LYS A 322 18.78 -2.34 4.04
C LYS A 322 19.76 -3.30 3.36
N GLN A 323 19.59 -4.61 3.59
CA GLN A 323 20.42 -5.62 2.92
C GLN A 323 20.29 -5.52 1.39
N SER A 324 19.06 -5.39 0.87
CA SER A 324 18.83 -5.23 -0.58
C SER A 324 19.45 -3.93 -1.13
N ALA A 325 19.43 -2.85 -0.34
CA ALA A 325 20.10 -1.61 -0.73
C ALA A 325 21.62 -1.82 -0.85
N ASP A 326 22.25 -2.44 0.14
CA ASP A 326 23.69 -2.72 0.10
C ASP A 326 24.05 -3.61 -1.12
N GLU A 327 23.30 -4.68 -1.40
CA GLU A 327 23.49 -5.56 -2.56
C GLU A 327 23.39 -4.81 -3.91
N VAL A 328 22.37 -3.94 -4.07
CA VAL A 328 22.16 -3.17 -5.31
C VAL A 328 23.26 -2.12 -5.52
N LEU A 329 23.67 -1.44 -4.47
CA LEU A 329 24.65 -0.38 -4.55
C LEU A 329 26.06 -0.91 -4.82
N GLU A 330 26.40 -2.07 -4.23
CA GLU A 330 27.64 -2.79 -4.54
C GLU A 330 27.68 -3.22 -6.00
N LEU A 331 26.57 -3.83 -6.51
CA LEU A 331 26.45 -4.24 -7.91
C LEU A 331 26.71 -3.10 -8.88
N LEU A 332 26.07 -1.94 -8.60
CA LEU A 332 26.13 -0.78 -9.50
C LEU A 332 27.41 0.05 -9.35
N GLY A 333 28.26 -0.27 -8.36
CA GLY A 333 29.50 0.45 -8.09
C GLY A 333 29.28 1.91 -7.68
N ILE A 334 28.11 2.23 -7.13
CA ILE A 334 27.70 3.60 -6.76
C ILE A 334 27.85 3.89 -5.28
N ASP A 335 28.68 3.15 -4.57
CA ASP A 335 29.03 3.38 -3.16
C ASP A 335 29.48 4.83 -2.89
N ASN A 336 29.99 5.52 -3.92
CA ASN A 336 30.38 6.93 -3.86
C ASN A 336 29.27 7.92 -4.25
N ASN A 337 28.01 7.45 -4.43
CA ASN A 337 26.90 8.35 -4.69
C ASN A 337 26.70 9.29 -3.48
N PRO A 338 26.73 10.63 -3.68
CA PRO A 338 26.64 11.59 -2.56
C PRO A 338 25.37 11.44 -1.73
N LYS A 339 24.20 11.18 -2.36
CA LYS A 339 22.94 10.93 -1.64
C LYS A 339 22.98 9.71 -0.75
N LEU A 340 23.62 8.64 -1.25
CA LEU A 340 23.79 7.42 -0.46
C LEU A 340 24.70 7.63 0.74
N GLN A 341 25.80 8.37 0.55
CA GLN A 341 26.67 8.72 1.66
C GLN A 341 25.94 9.55 2.71
N VAL A 342 25.11 10.50 2.27
CA VAL A 342 24.22 11.25 3.19
C VAL A 342 23.26 10.30 3.91
N ALA A 343 22.62 9.39 3.18
CA ALA A 343 21.68 8.43 3.78
C ALA A 343 22.35 7.52 4.82
N LYS A 344 23.50 6.91 4.52
CA LYS A 344 24.26 6.06 5.44
C LYS A 344 24.76 6.85 6.67
N ALA A 345 25.24 8.07 6.48
CA ALA A 345 25.69 8.92 7.56
C ALA A 345 24.54 9.42 8.44
N LEU A 346 23.40 9.78 7.83
CA LEU A 346 22.19 10.17 8.56
C LEU A 346 21.64 9.01 9.39
N GLU A 347 21.53 7.82 8.81
CA GLU A 347 21.14 6.61 9.53
C GLU A 347 22.00 6.41 10.76
N LYS A 348 23.33 6.42 10.59
CA LYS A 348 24.27 6.22 11.70
C LYS A 348 24.09 7.27 12.79
N GLN A 349 24.04 8.55 12.43
CA GLN A 349 23.89 9.63 13.41
C GLN A 349 22.55 9.57 14.13
N ALA A 350 21.45 9.28 13.43
CA ALA A 350 20.12 9.16 14.04
C ALA A 350 20.03 7.95 15.00
N LEU A 351 20.67 6.83 14.66
CA LEU A 351 20.69 5.65 15.52
C LEU A 351 21.57 5.82 16.79
N GLU A 352 22.50 6.76 16.77
CA GLU A 352 23.38 7.10 17.91
C GLU A 352 22.83 8.29 18.73
N ASP A 353 21.87 9.06 18.21
CA ASP A 353 21.35 10.27 18.85
C ASP A 353 20.30 9.93 19.94
N PRO A 354 20.48 10.37 21.19
CA PRO A 354 19.58 10.05 22.30
C PRO A 354 18.12 10.45 22.06
N TYR A 355 17.86 11.56 21.35
CA TYR A 355 16.50 12.02 21.06
C TYR A 355 15.73 11.03 20.16
N PHE A 356 16.38 10.53 19.10
CA PHE A 356 15.75 9.57 18.20
C PHE A 356 15.60 8.19 18.84
N ILE A 357 16.58 7.78 19.67
CA ILE A 357 16.49 6.52 20.45
C ILE A 357 15.34 6.59 21.45
N GLU A 358 15.24 7.66 22.25
CA GLU A 358 14.18 7.83 23.25
C GLU A 358 12.79 7.84 22.60
N LYS A 359 12.65 8.52 21.44
CA LYS A 359 11.41 8.61 20.69
C LYS A 359 11.17 7.44 19.75
N LYS A 360 12.09 6.47 19.68
CA LYS A 360 12.02 5.29 18.80
C LYS A 360 11.82 5.66 17.33
N LEU A 361 12.52 6.70 16.86
CA LEU A 361 12.50 7.18 15.49
C LEU A 361 13.58 6.47 14.67
N PHE A 362 13.35 5.20 14.38
CA PHE A 362 14.27 4.37 13.59
C PHE A 362 13.95 4.48 12.09
N PRO A 363 14.94 4.22 11.19
CA PRO A 363 14.70 4.11 9.76
C PRO A 363 13.63 3.05 9.46
N ASN A 364 12.72 3.38 8.57
CA ASN A 364 11.64 2.49 8.14
C ASN A 364 11.86 1.97 6.71
N VAL A 365 10.92 1.20 6.19
CA VAL A 365 11.00 0.62 4.83
C VAL A 365 11.15 1.67 3.75
N ASP A 366 10.54 2.86 3.91
CA ASP A 366 10.54 3.92 2.90
C ASP A 366 11.92 4.56 2.73
N PHE A 367 12.73 4.59 3.80
CA PHE A 367 14.09 5.11 3.76
C PHE A 367 14.98 4.33 2.79
N TYR A 368 14.96 3.01 2.84
CA TYR A 368 15.82 2.18 1.99
C TYR A 368 15.23 1.90 0.61
N SER A 369 13.91 1.70 0.51
CA SER A 369 13.28 1.41 -0.77
C SER A 369 13.42 2.56 -1.77
N GLY A 370 13.34 3.81 -1.30
CA GLY A 370 13.59 4.99 -2.12
C GLY A 370 15.00 4.99 -2.73
N ILE A 371 16.01 4.68 -1.92
CA ILE A 371 17.42 4.60 -2.37
C ILE A 371 17.60 3.51 -3.44
N ILE A 372 17.00 2.33 -3.23
CA ILE A 372 17.06 1.21 -4.18
C ILE A 372 16.43 1.61 -5.52
N LEU A 373 15.23 2.17 -5.49
CA LEU A 373 14.50 2.55 -6.70
C LEU A 373 15.24 3.63 -7.50
N GLU A 374 15.81 4.64 -6.82
CA GLU A 374 16.64 5.65 -7.47
C GLU A 374 17.91 5.03 -8.08
N ALA A 375 18.59 4.15 -7.36
CA ALA A 375 19.77 3.44 -7.85
C ALA A 375 19.47 2.59 -9.08
N MET A 376 18.28 1.99 -9.16
CA MET A 376 17.81 1.25 -10.33
C MET A 376 17.46 2.16 -11.52
N GLY A 377 17.41 3.47 -11.34
CA GLY A 377 17.09 4.46 -12.39
C GLY A 377 15.62 4.84 -12.50
N PHE A 378 14.79 4.51 -11.52
CA PHE A 378 13.42 5.01 -11.47
C PHE A 378 13.38 6.47 -11.02
N PRO A 379 12.61 7.35 -11.70
CA PRO A 379 12.33 8.68 -11.19
C PRO A 379 11.41 8.61 -9.96
N THR A 380 11.50 9.60 -9.08
CA THR A 380 10.69 9.67 -7.86
C THR A 380 9.18 9.56 -8.13
N SER A 381 8.71 10.06 -9.28
CA SER A 381 7.32 9.94 -9.72
C SER A 381 6.84 8.50 -9.91
N MET A 382 7.75 7.51 -9.99
CA MET A 382 7.42 6.08 -10.12
C MET A 382 7.36 5.34 -8.78
N PHE A 383 7.73 5.95 -7.68
CA PHE A 383 7.79 5.26 -6.38
C PHE A 383 6.40 4.86 -5.88
N THR A 384 5.46 5.81 -5.86
CA THR A 384 4.07 5.51 -5.51
C THR A 384 3.38 4.54 -6.50
N PRO A 385 3.59 4.63 -7.84
CA PRO A 385 3.19 3.60 -8.80
C PRO A 385 3.68 2.19 -8.47
N ILE A 386 4.96 2.02 -8.10
CA ILE A 386 5.53 0.73 -7.70
C ILE A 386 4.91 0.26 -6.39
N PHE A 387 4.66 1.16 -5.45
CA PHE A 387 3.93 0.84 -4.24
C PHE A 387 2.49 0.38 -4.56
N ALA A 388 1.76 1.04 -5.45
CA ALA A 388 0.42 0.64 -5.90
C ALA A 388 0.43 -0.76 -6.56
N LEU A 389 1.44 -1.02 -7.38
CA LEU A 389 1.68 -2.35 -7.96
C LEU A 389 1.80 -3.42 -6.88
N SER A 390 2.66 -3.21 -5.90
CA SER A 390 2.87 -4.13 -4.77
C SER A 390 1.59 -4.35 -3.98
N ARG A 391 0.91 -3.26 -3.60
CA ARG A 391 -0.26 -3.26 -2.73
C ARG A 391 -1.51 -3.81 -3.39
N THR A 392 -1.52 -3.98 -4.69
CA THR A 392 -2.69 -4.50 -5.42
C THR A 392 -3.16 -5.84 -4.88
N VAL A 393 -2.28 -6.77 -4.57
CA VAL A 393 -2.67 -8.07 -4.00
C VAL A 393 -3.32 -7.92 -2.63
N GLY A 394 -2.80 -7.04 -1.77
CA GLY A 394 -3.39 -6.74 -0.46
C GLY A 394 -4.82 -6.18 -0.61
N TRP A 395 -5.00 -5.18 -1.47
CA TRP A 395 -6.33 -4.62 -1.76
C TRP A 395 -7.30 -5.67 -2.28
N VAL A 396 -6.85 -6.52 -3.20
CA VAL A 396 -7.69 -7.58 -3.79
C VAL A 396 -8.03 -8.65 -2.75
N SER A 397 -7.09 -9.04 -1.89
CA SER A 397 -7.34 -9.99 -0.80
C SER A 397 -8.34 -9.44 0.20
N GLN A 398 -8.20 -8.19 0.62
CA GLN A 398 -9.10 -7.48 1.50
C GLN A 398 -10.50 -7.31 0.88
N TRP A 399 -10.56 -7.03 -0.41
CA TRP A 399 -11.80 -6.97 -1.17
C TRP A 399 -12.51 -8.34 -1.22
N LYS A 400 -11.78 -9.42 -1.55
CA LYS A 400 -12.34 -10.79 -1.58
C LYS A 400 -12.89 -11.21 -0.22
N GLU A 401 -12.13 -10.97 0.84
CA GLU A 401 -12.55 -11.29 2.21
C GLU A 401 -13.84 -10.56 2.59
N MET A 402 -13.93 -9.26 2.30
CA MET A 402 -15.13 -8.47 2.58
C MET A 402 -16.35 -8.92 1.78
N ILE A 403 -16.21 -9.22 0.48
CA ILE A 403 -17.33 -9.66 -0.36
C ILE A 403 -17.85 -11.04 0.07
N ALA A 404 -16.97 -11.89 0.59
CA ALA A 404 -17.33 -13.21 1.12
C ALA A 404 -17.97 -13.15 2.52
N ASP A 405 -17.90 -12.04 3.24
CA ASP A 405 -18.49 -11.88 4.56
C ASP A 405 -20.01 -11.70 4.46
N PRO A 406 -20.83 -12.64 4.99
CA PRO A 406 -22.28 -12.52 4.99
C PRO A 406 -22.81 -11.36 5.85
N GLN A 407 -21.99 -10.77 6.72
CA GLN A 407 -22.32 -9.61 7.53
C GLN A 407 -21.93 -8.27 6.86
N ASN A 408 -21.35 -8.34 5.66
CA ASN A 408 -20.99 -7.14 4.90
C ASN A 408 -22.20 -6.23 4.72
N LYS A 409 -21.99 -4.94 4.94
CA LYS A 409 -22.99 -3.88 4.77
C LYS A 409 -22.36 -2.68 4.09
N ILE A 410 -23.16 -1.94 3.33
CA ILE A 410 -22.73 -0.67 2.77
C ILE A 410 -22.20 0.27 3.87
N GLY A 411 -20.99 0.73 3.69
CA GLY A 411 -20.34 1.68 4.60
C GLY A 411 -21.01 3.05 4.51
N ARG A 412 -21.64 3.48 5.61
CA ARG A 412 -22.26 4.80 5.74
C ARG A 412 -21.97 5.37 7.13
N PRO A 413 -20.84 6.06 7.33
CA PRO A 413 -20.51 6.69 8.60
C PRO A 413 -21.58 7.71 9.01
N ARG A 414 -21.70 7.95 10.30
CA ARG A 414 -22.49 9.06 10.85
C ARG A 414 -21.63 10.31 10.95
N GLN A 415 -22.29 11.46 11.09
CA GLN A 415 -21.62 12.74 11.31
C GLN A 415 -22.18 13.45 12.54
N LEU A 416 -21.33 14.18 13.24
CA LEU A 416 -21.74 15.22 14.18
C LEU A 416 -22.08 16.48 13.38
N TYR A 417 -23.36 16.80 13.26
CA TYR A 417 -23.80 17.98 12.52
C TYR A 417 -23.65 19.23 13.39
N LEU A 418 -22.88 20.19 12.92
CA LEU A 418 -22.62 21.48 13.57
C LEU A 418 -23.12 22.68 12.72
N GLY A 419 -23.88 22.40 11.68
CA GLY A 419 -24.46 23.46 10.83
C GLY A 419 -25.72 24.08 11.44
N GLU A 420 -26.29 25.00 10.70
CA GLU A 420 -27.53 25.68 11.08
C GLU A 420 -28.74 24.72 11.11
N THR A 421 -29.66 24.97 11.98
CA THR A 421 -30.97 24.31 11.99
C THR A 421 -31.80 24.70 10.77
N SER A 422 -33.05 24.25 10.68
CA SER A 422 -33.93 24.57 9.56
C SER A 422 -34.03 26.09 9.34
N ARG A 423 -33.84 26.50 8.10
CA ARG A 423 -34.04 27.87 7.62
C ARG A 423 -35.03 27.83 6.48
N ASP A 424 -35.90 28.84 6.41
CA ASP A 424 -36.77 29.02 5.26
C ASP A 424 -35.96 29.56 4.09
N TYR A 425 -36.30 29.08 2.90
CA TYR A 425 -35.71 29.59 1.67
C TYR A 425 -36.19 31.02 1.44
N THR A 426 -35.26 31.91 1.19
CA THR A 426 -35.52 33.29 0.78
C THR A 426 -35.12 33.48 -0.67
N ASP A 427 -35.98 34.05 -1.50
CA ASP A 427 -35.67 34.35 -2.89
C ASP A 427 -34.48 35.30 -3.01
N ILE A 428 -33.77 35.23 -4.16
CA ILE A 428 -32.53 36.00 -4.39
C ILE A 428 -32.74 37.52 -4.19
N GLU A 429 -33.94 38.00 -4.51
CA GLU A 429 -34.34 39.41 -4.41
C GLU A 429 -34.58 39.84 -2.94
N GLY A 430 -34.75 38.91 -2.02
CA GLY A 430 -34.99 39.12 -0.60
C GLY A 430 -33.84 38.79 0.34
N ARG A 431 -32.66 38.44 -0.20
CA ARG A 431 -31.45 38.04 0.58
C ARG A 431 -30.64 39.27 1.01
#